data_9c8da485a332941b9a08a70457f7aaca
#
_entry.id   9c8da485a332941b9a08a70457f7aaca
#
_cell.length_a   1.000
_cell.length_b   1.000
_cell.length_c   1.000
_cell.angle_alpha   90.00
_cell.angle_beta   90.00
_cell.angle_gamma   90.00
#
_symmetry.space_group_name_H-M   'P 1'
#
loop_
_entity.id
_entity.type
_entity.pdbx_description
1 polymer ?
#
loop_
_entity_poly.entity_id
_entity_poly.type
_entity_poly.pdbx_seq_one_letter_code
_entity_poly.pdbx_strand_id
1 'polypeptide(L)'
;THGQHVKVKHKMAEAMAEYHAGDLAETLVCHQALAKEMSHDPGSTQVYEAQSLPLIPIILNSSHTRGIRVDRRAVVEAIGTTQGLVNEAFALARVACGYAINLRSETQVKEYLYDIAKFDVQKSGKRKPAGTKSSGQSSDQDAINALRMRVLPFDADTENGDGITLEYVLGRIDQGANMFLEAMALHTYAFATMNTYLYGLCKSVYE
;
A
#
# COMPACT_ATOMS: atom_id res chain seq x y z
N THR A 1 22.49 29.15 -17.49
CA THR A 1 21.58 28.23 -16.75
C THR A 1 21.02 27.12 -17.63
N HIS A 2 20.81 27.36 -18.97
CA HIS A 2 20.27 26.33 -19.88
C HIS A 2 21.21 25.12 -20.08
N GLY A 3 22.51 25.33 -20.10
CA GLY A 3 23.52 24.26 -20.28
C GLY A 3 23.67 23.32 -19.08
N GLN A 4 23.35 23.76 -17.87
CA GLN A 4 23.39 22.91 -16.68
C GLN A 4 22.20 21.94 -16.62
N HIS A 5 21.00 22.38 -17.01
CA HIS A 5 19.83 21.52 -17.08
C HIS A 5 19.95 20.36 -18.08
N VAL A 6 20.60 20.61 -19.23
CA VAL A 6 20.86 19.56 -20.25
C VAL A 6 21.85 18.52 -19.71
N LYS A 7 22.93 18.95 -19.04
CA LYS A 7 23.93 18.03 -18.43
C LYS A 7 23.33 17.16 -17.32
N VAL A 8 22.41 17.70 -16.50
CA VAL A 8 21.74 16.93 -15.43
C VAL A 8 20.81 15.89 -16.03
N LYS A 9 20.03 16.24 -17.08
CA LYS A 9 19.17 15.27 -17.77
C LYS A 9 19.96 14.13 -18.43
N HIS A 10 21.12 14.43 -19.01
CA HIS A 10 21.97 13.42 -19.65
C HIS A 10 22.54 12.43 -18.62
N LYS A 11 23.06 12.92 -17.49
CA LYS A 11 23.55 12.07 -16.40
C LYS A 11 22.45 11.20 -15.79
N MET A 12 21.22 11.71 -15.64
CA MET A 12 20.07 10.92 -15.21
C MET A 12 19.73 9.82 -16.23
N ALA A 13 19.77 10.11 -17.51
CA ALA A 13 19.49 9.12 -18.54
C ALA A 13 20.54 7.99 -18.58
N GLU A 14 21.83 8.31 -18.41
CA GLU A 14 22.90 7.32 -18.29
C GLU A 14 22.73 6.45 -17.03
N ALA A 15 22.47 7.04 -15.87
CA ALA A 15 22.23 6.30 -14.63
C ALA A 15 21.00 5.40 -14.71
N MET A 16 19.94 5.84 -15.36
CA MET A 16 18.73 5.03 -15.61
C MET A 16 19.01 3.89 -16.59
N ALA A 17 19.82 4.12 -17.63
CA ALA A 17 20.21 3.08 -18.58
C ALA A 17 21.07 2.00 -17.91
N GLU A 18 22.01 2.40 -17.05
CA GLU A 18 22.84 1.48 -16.26
C GLU A 18 21.98 0.67 -15.28
N TYR A 19 21.04 1.31 -14.57
CA TYR A 19 20.10 0.65 -13.69
C TYR A 19 19.25 -0.41 -14.45
N HIS A 20 18.66 -0.02 -15.58
CA HIS A 20 17.86 -0.95 -16.38
C HIS A 20 18.70 -2.10 -16.97
N ALA A 21 19.94 -1.84 -17.35
CA ALA A 21 20.84 -2.89 -17.82
C ALA A 21 21.13 -3.91 -16.70
N GLY A 22 21.31 -3.44 -15.47
CA GLY A 22 21.44 -4.28 -14.28
C GLY A 22 20.20 -5.14 -14.04
N ASP A 23 19.02 -4.53 -14.01
CA ASP A 23 17.75 -5.24 -13.83
C ASP A 23 17.51 -6.33 -14.90
N LEU A 24 17.85 -6.03 -16.16
CA LEU A 24 17.73 -7.01 -17.25
C LEU A 24 18.73 -8.17 -17.08
N ALA A 25 19.97 -7.88 -16.70
CA ALA A 25 20.98 -8.90 -16.45
C ALA A 25 20.58 -9.82 -15.29
N GLU A 26 20.11 -9.25 -14.18
CA GLU A 26 19.62 -10.02 -13.03
C GLU A 26 18.39 -10.86 -13.39
N THR A 27 17.46 -10.31 -14.15
CA THR A 27 16.27 -11.03 -14.64
C THR A 27 16.69 -12.23 -15.50
N LEU A 28 17.68 -12.07 -16.37
CA LEU A 28 18.19 -13.17 -17.20
C LEU A 28 18.83 -14.28 -16.36
N VAL A 29 19.64 -13.92 -15.37
CA VAL A 29 20.25 -14.88 -14.44
C VAL A 29 19.20 -15.65 -13.66
N CYS A 30 18.19 -14.94 -13.12
CA CYS A 30 17.07 -15.57 -12.43
C CYS A 30 16.29 -16.52 -13.34
N HIS A 31 16.01 -16.10 -14.58
CA HIS A 31 15.33 -16.95 -15.56
C HIS A 31 16.12 -18.23 -15.85
N GLN A 32 17.42 -18.13 -16.06
CA GLN A 32 18.28 -19.30 -16.33
C GLN A 32 18.32 -20.26 -15.13
N ALA A 33 18.41 -19.72 -13.91
CA ALA A 33 18.38 -20.52 -12.68
C ALA A 33 17.04 -21.25 -12.51
N LEU A 34 15.92 -20.54 -12.69
CA LEU A 34 14.57 -21.13 -12.60
C LEU A 34 14.33 -22.18 -13.69
N ALA A 35 14.77 -21.93 -14.93
CA ALA A 35 14.64 -22.90 -16.02
C ALA A 35 15.43 -24.20 -15.73
N LYS A 36 16.60 -24.07 -15.09
CA LYS A 36 17.39 -25.23 -14.64
C LYS A 36 16.66 -26.00 -13.54
N GLU A 37 16.15 -25.30 -12.52
CA GLU A 37 15.36 -25.92 -11.44
C GLU A 37 14.13 -26.65 -12.01
N MET A 38 13.35 -25.98 -12.87
CA MET A 38 12.18 -26.57 -13.51
C MET A 38 12.51 -27.81 -14.35
N SER A 39 13.68 -27.89 -14.96
CA SER A 39 14.09 -29.06 -15.73
C SER A 39 14.23 -30.34 -14.89
N HIS A 40 14.36 -30.21 -13.56
CA HIS A 40 14.40 -31.33 -12.63
C HIS A 40 12.98 -31.75 -12.14
N ASP A 41 11.94 -30.96 -12.46
CA ASP A 41 10.55 -31.28 -12.16
C ASP A 41 9.68 -31.26 -13.43
N PRO A 42 9.53 -32.42 -14.10
CA PRO A 42 8.73 -32.53 -15.32
C PRO A 42 7.26 -32.14 -15.12
N GLY A 43 6.71 -32.33 -13.91
CA GLY A 43 5.32 -31.96 -13.59
C GLY A 43 5.12 -30.46 -13.62
N SER A 44 5.98 -29.72 -12.94
CA SER A 44 5.94 -28.24 -12.96
C SER A 44 6.22 -27.67 -14.35
N THR A 45 7.18 -28.26 -15.08
CA THR A 45 7.47 -27.88 -16.48
C THR A 45 6.24 -28.05 -17.36
N GLN A 46 5.55 -29.20 -17.29
CA GLN A 46 4.33 -29.45 -18.05
C GLN A 46 3.22 -28.45 -17.75
N VAL A 47 2.99 -28.11 -16.47
CA VAL A 47 1.98 -27.11 -16.07
C VAL A 47 2.38 -25.73 -16.63
N TYR A 48 3.63 -25.35 -16.53
CA TYR A 48 4.11 -24.06 -17.03
C TYR A 48 3.91 -23.95 -18.55
N GLU A 49 4.37 -24.93 -19.31
CA GLU A 49 4.32 -24.92 -20.77
C GLU A 49 2.91 -25.12 -21.33
N ALA A 50 2.12 -26.03 -20.74
CA ALA A 50 0.80 -26.38 -21.25
C ALA A 50 -0.33 -25.46 -20.77
N GLN A 51 -0.16 -24.79 -19.63
CA GLN A 51 -1.19 -23.95 -19.03
C GLN A 51 -0.76 -22.49 -18.88
N SER A 52 0.36 -22.21 -18.23
CA SER A 52 0.76 -20.84 -17.88
C SER A 52 1.20 -20.03 -19.12
N LEU A 53 2.11 -20.55 -19.92
CA LEU A 53 2.61 -19.85 -21.12
C LEU A 53 1.51 -19.54 -22.14
N PRO A 54 0.59 -20.46 -22.48
CA PRO A 54 -0.52 -20.15 -23.41
C PRO A 54 -1.51 -19.10 -22.88
N LEU A 55 -1.65 -18.95 -21.56
CA LEU A 55 -2.53 -17.93 -20.96
C LEU A 55 -1.99 -16.51 -21.08
N ILE A 56 -0.65 -16.35 -21.05
CA ILE A 56 -0.01 -15.03 -21.08
C ILE A 56 -0.44 -14.19 -22.29
N PRO A 57 -0.31 -14.66 -23.54
CA PRO A 57 -0.76 -13.88 -24.69
C PRO A 57 -2.27 -13.66 -24.73
N ILE A 58 -3.08 -14.60 -24.21
CA ILE A 58 -4.54 -14.42 -24.12
C ILE A 58 -4.87 -13.27 -23.17
N ILE A 59 -4.26 -13.24 -21.98
CA ILE A 59 -4.47 -12.20 -20.98
C ILE A 59 -3.94 -10.85 -21.50
N LEU A 60 -2.73 -10.80 -22.03
CA LEU A 60 -2.13 -9.57 -22.55
C LEU A 60 -2.93 -9.01 -23.73
N ASN A 61 -3.31 -9.85 -24.70
CA ASN A 61 -4.12 -9.40 -25.83
C ASN A 61 -5.50 -8.95 -25.39
N SER A 62 -6.15 -9.66 -24.47
CA SER A 62 -7.46 -9.27 -23.93
C SER A 62 -7.39 -7.93 -23.22
N SER A 63 -6.38 -7.74 -22.35
CA SER A 63 -6.19 -6.49 -21.60
C SER A 63 -5.80 -5.33 -22.51
N HIS A 64 -4.95 -5.56 -23.52
CA HIS A 64 -4.43 -4.52 -24.40
C HIS A 64 -5.43 -4.10 -25.49
N THR A 65 -6.16 -5.05 -26.07
CA THR A 65 -7.05 -4.79 -27.22
C THR A 65 -8.50 -4.53 -26.82
N ARG A 66 -8.99 -5.14 -25.76
CA ARG A 66 -10.39 -5.03 -25.32
C ARG A 66 -10.52 -4.19 -24.06
N GLY A 67 -9.51 -4.19 -23.20
CA GLY A 67 -9.54 -3.57 -21.89
C GLY A 67 -10.54 -4.27 -20.94
N ILE A 68 -10.75 -3.63 -19.81
CA ILE A 68 -11.78 -4.02 -18.82
C ILE A 68 -12.81 -2.91 -18.79
N ARG A 69 -14.10 -3.28 -18.97
CA ARG A 69 -15.18 -2.31 -18.89
C ARG A 69 -15.31 -1.80 -17.45
N VAL A 70 -15.16 -0.51 -17.26
CA VAL A 70 -15.31 0.16 -15.96
C VAL A 70 -16.62 0.95 -15.94
N ASP A 71 -17.43 0.72 -14.91
CA ASP A 71 -18.61 1.55 -14.64
C ASP A 71 -18.18 2.87 -13.99
N ARG A 72 -18.15 3.93 -14.80
CA ARG A 72 -17.73 5.28 -14.35
C ARG A 72 -18.58 5.80 -13.20
N ARG A 73 -19.88 5.53 -13.23
CA ARG A 73 -20.79 6.02 -12.20
C ARG A 73 -20.49 5.35 -10.86
N ALA A 74 -20.30 4.04 -10.87
CA ALA A 74 -19.92 3.28 -9.68
C ALA A 74 -18.56 3.73 -9.12
N VAL A 75 -17.59 4.05 -9.98
CA VAL A 75 -16.27 4.56 -9.52
C VAL A 75 -16.41 5.94 -8.85
N VAL A 76 -17.18 6.86 -9.43
CA VAL A 76 -17.40 8.19 -8.84
C VAL A 76 -18.12 8.09 -7.50
N GLU A 77 -19.13 7.22 -7.41
CA GLU A 77 -19.85 6.94 -6.16
C GLU A 77 -18.92 6.34 -5.09
N ALA A 78 -18.09 5.37 -5.48
CA ALA A 78 -17.10 4.76 -4.59
C ALA A 78 -16.06 5.78 -4.08
N ILE A 79 -15.62 6.73 -4.93
CA ILE A 79 -14.74 7.83 -4.49
C ILE A 79 -15.44 8.70 -3.45
N GLY A 80 -16.70 9.07 -3.69
CA GLY A 80 -17.49 9.87 -2.73
C GLY A 80 -17.62 9.18 -1.38
N THR A 81 -17.98 7.90 -1.38
CA THR A 81 -18.11 7.08 -0.17
C THR A 81 -16.77 6.97 0.57
N THR A 82 -15.69 6.66 -0.16
CA THR A 82 -14.36 6.50 0.43
C THR A 82 -13.83 7.83 0.98
N GLN A 83 -14.10 8.96 0.31
CA GLN A 83 -13.77 10.29 0.84
C GLN A 83 -14.55 10.60 2.13
N GLY A 84 -15.80 10.13 2.22
CA GLY A 84 -16.59 10.18 3.46
C GLY A 84 -15.87 9.46 4.60
N LEU A 85 -15.38 8.23 4.39
CA LEU A 85 -14.63 7.47 5.40
C LEU A 85 -13.34 8.18 5.84
N VAL A 86 -12.63 8.82 4.91
CA VAL A 86 -11.45 9.64 5.25
C VAL A 86 -11.83 10.80 6.17
N ASN A 87 -12.93 11.50 5.87
CA ASN A 87 -13.40 12.62 6.69
C ASN A 87 -13.84 12.16 8.11
N GLU A 88 -14.53 11.02 8.19
CA GLU A 88 -14.91 10.42 9.47
C GLU A 88 -13.68 10.00 10.30
N ALA A 89 -12.68 9.44 9.67
CA ALA A 89 -11.42 9.10 10.33
C ALA A 89 -10.74 10.35 10.94
N PHE A 90 -10.71 11.47 10.21
CA PHE A 90 -10.22 12.74 10.77
C PHE A 90 -11.08 13.27 11.92
N ALA A 91 -12.41 13.13 11.84
CA ALA A 91 -13.31 13.52 12.90
C ALA A 91 -13.08 12.70 14.19
N LEU A 92 -13.00 11.39 14.08
CA LEU A 92 -12.68 10.48 15.19
C LEU A 92 -11.31 10.79 15.82
N ALA A 93 -10.29 10.99 14.99
CA ALA A 93 -8.96 11.35 15.48
C ALA A 93 -8.96 12.69 16.21
N ARG A 94 -9.68 13.68 15.70
CA ARG A 94 -9.83 14.99 16.36
C ARG A 94 -10.52 14.87 17.73
N VAL A 95 -11.54 14.05 17.83
CA VAL A 95 -12.22 13.77 19.11
C VAL A 95 -11.25 13.09 20.09
N ALA A 96 -10.51 12.08 19.62
CA ALA A 96 -9.54 11.35 20.44
C ALA A 96 -8.39 12.22 20.94
N CYS A 97 -7.86 13.12 20.10
CA CYS A 97 -6.73 14.00 20.45
C CYS A 97 -7.17 15.27 21.17
N GLY A 98 -8.39 15.75 20.99
CA GLY A 98 -8.87 17.05 21.44
C GLY A 98 -8.43 18.24 20.58
N TYR A 99 -7.66 18.00 19.51
CA TYR A 99 -7.20 19.01 18.55
C TYR A 99 -7.14 18.46 17.12
N ALA A 100 -6.96 19.34 16.13
CA ALA A 100 -6.84 18.94 14.75
C ALA A 100 -5.44 18.32 14.50
N ILE A 101 -5.40 17.06 14.10
CA ILE A 101 -4.19 16.32 13.75
C ILE A 101 -4.22 15.90 12.29
N ASN A 102 -3.08 15.97 11.62
CA ASN A 102 -2.94 15.46 10.26
C ASN A 102 -2.49 13.98 10.30
N LEU A 103 -3.41 13.05 10.05
CA LEU A 103 -3.14 11.61 10.04
C LEU A 103 -2.15 11.16 8.96
N ARG A 104 -1.84 12.02 7.98
CA ARG A 104 -0.82 11.78 6.95
C ARG A 104 0.57 12.27 7.38
N SER A 105 0.67 13.01 8.46
CA SER A 105 1.94 13.49 9.00
C SER A 105 2.52 12.48 9.97
N GLU A 106 3.51 11.72 9.51
CA GLU A 106 4.21 10.74 10.35
C GLU A 106 4.74 11.36 11.66
N THR A 107 5.21 12.61 11.60
CA THR A 107 5.72 13.34 12.77
C THR A 107 4.62 13.57 13.80
N GLN A 108 3.47 14.14 13.39
CA GLN A 108 2.36 14.42 14.30
C GLN A 108 1.75 13.15 14.89
N VAL A 109 1.64 12.09 14.06
CA VAL A 109 1.12 10.79 14.54
C VAL A 109 2.06 10.17 15.57
N LYS A 110 3.38 10.21 15.35
CA LYS A 110 4.37 9.71 16.31
C LYS A 110 4.37 10.50 17.60
N GLU A 111 4.34 11.82 17.52
CA GLU A 111 4.26 12.71 18.68
C GLU A 111 3.01 12.37 19.52
N TYR A 112 1.86 12.22 18.88
CA TYR A 112 0.65 11.83 19.61
C TYR A 112 0.78 10.44 20.25
N LEU A 113 1.20 9.43 19.49
CA LEU A 113 1.27 8.04 19.98
C LEU A 113 2.25 7.88 21.13
N TYR A 114 3.46 8.43 20.99
CA TYR A 114 4.57 8.11 21.88
C TYR A 114 4.84 9.19 22.92
N ASP A 115 4.58 10.45 22.61
CA ASP A 115 4.88 11.56 23.51
C ASP A 115 3.65 12.00 24.33
N ILE A 116 2.43 11.94 23.73
CA ILE A 116 1.19 12.36 24.38
C ILE A 116 0.46 11.17 24.99
N ALA A 117 0.06 10.20 24.14
CA ALA A 117 -0.71 9.02 24.58
C ALA A 117 0.15 7.96 25.28
N LYS A 118 1.50 8.06 25.21
CA LYS A 118 2.45 7.19 25.91
C LYS A 118 2.32 5.70 25.58
N PHE A 119 1.95 5.38 24.33
CA PHE A 119 1.98 3.99 23.90
C PHE A 119 3.40 3.42 23.87
N ASP A 120 3.52 2.11 24.04
CA ASP A 120 4.79 1.40 23.88
C ASP A 120 5.36 1.58 22.48
N VAL A 121 6.66 1.93 22.40
CA VAL A 121 7.32 2.17 21.13
C VAL A 121 7.31 0.92 20.24
N GLN A 122 6.70 1.05 19.06
CA GLN A 122 6.71 0.02 18.02
C GLN A 122 7.83 0.29 17.03
N LYS A 123 8.56 -0.76 16.65
CA LYS A 123 9.60 -0.70 15.62
C LYS A 123 8.99 -1.04 14.26
N SER A 124 9.43 -0.36 13.20
CA SER A 124 9.03 -0.74 11.85
C SER A 124 9.51 -2.14 11.52
N GLY A 125 8.61 -3.00 11.01
CA GLY A 125 8.95 -4.31 10.47
C GLY A 125 9.73 -4.24 9.15
N LYS A 126 9.74 -3.08 8.48
CA LYS A 126 10.41 -2.90 7.19
C LYS A 126 11.91 -2.75 7.36
N ARG A 127 12.68 -3.56 6.61
CA ARG A 127 14.14 -3.44 6.54
C ARG A 127 14.50 -2.10 5.90
N LYS A 128 15.12 -1.20 6.67
CA LYS A 128 15.59 0.09 6.16
C LYS A 128 16.94 -0.09 5.46
N PRO A 129 17.24 0.71 4.41
CA PRO A 129 18.57 0.74 3.79
C PRO A 129 19.67 0.99 4.82
N ALA A 130 20.82 0.37 4.63
CA ALA A 130 21.98 0.55 5.50
C ALA A 130 22.36 2.04 5.57
N GLY A 131 22.59 2.57 6.78
CA GLY A 131 22.94 3.97 7.02
C GLY A 131 21.78 4.90 7.40
N THR A 132 20.51 4.47 7.34
CA THR A 132 19.38 5.30 7.78
C THR A 132 19.22 5.22 9.30
N LYS A 133 19.43 6.34 10.00
CA LYS A 133 19.15 6.44 11.44
C LYS A 133 17.65 6.25 11.67
N SER A 134 17.26 5.17 12.34
CA SER A 134 15.88 4.94 12.78
C SER A 134 15.71 5.56 14.16
N SER A 135 14.66 6.37 14.35
CA SER A 135 14.28 6.87 15.69
C SER A 135 13.76 5.73 16.60
N GLY A 136 13.67 4.51 16.09
CA GLY A 136 13.08 3.39 16.81
C GLY A 136 11.55 3.41 16.86
N GLN A 137 10.94 4.56 16.64
CA GLN A 137 9.48 4.77 16.65
C GLN A 137 8.89 4.59 15.24
N SER A 138 7.82 3.81 15.09
CA SER A 138 7.10 3.65 13.84
C SER A 138 5.62 4.02 13.99
N SER A 139 5.06 4.58 12.93
CA SER A 139 3.62 4.83 12.76
C SER A 139 3.10 4.18 11.47
N ASP A 140 3.81 3.18 10.94
CA ASP A 140 3.32 2.39 9.80
C ASP A 140 2.15 1.48 10.20
N GLN A 141 1.49 0.88 9.21
CA GLN A 141 0.31 0.05 9.43
C GLN A 141 0.59 -1.11 10.39
N ASP A 142 1.76 -1.75 10.30
CA ASP A 142 2.12 -2.86 11.16
C ASP A 142 2.23 -2.42 12.62
N ALA A 143 2.84 -1.25 12.86
CA ALA A 143 2.94 -0.66 14.19
C ALA A 143 1.56 -0.28 14.76
N ILE A 144 0.70 0.32 13.95
CA ILE A 144 -0.68 0.66 14.35
C ILE A 144 -1.47 -0.60 14.68
N ASN A 145 -1.42 -1.63 13.83
CA ASN A 145 -2.11 -2.90 14.07
C ASN A 145 -1.60 -3.61 15.33
N ALA A 146 -0.29 -3.59 15.58
CA ALA A 146 0.28 -4.15 16.80
C ALA A 146 -0.24 -3.44 18.07
N LEU A 147 -0.40 -2.11 18.03
CA LEU A 147 -1.00 -1.35 19.12
C LEU A 147 -2.50 -1.63 19.27
N ARG A 148 -3.25 -1.71 18.18
CA ARG A 148 -4.68 -2.05 18.17
C ARG A 148 -4.93 -3.42 18.80
N MET A 149 -4.15 -4.44 18.42
CA MET A 149 -4.26 -5.79 18.98
C MET A 149 -3.96 -5.85 20.48
N ARG A 150 -3.10 -4.98 21.00
CA ARG A 150 -2.81 -4.92 22.44
C ARG A 150 -3.94 -4.30 23.26
N VAL A 151 -4.61 -3.28 22.68
CA VAL A 151 -5.73 -2.60 23.34
C VAL A 151 -6.99 -3.48 23.29
N LEU A 152 -7.35 -3.95 22.11
CA LEU A 152 -8.45 -4.87 21.90
C LEU A 152 -8.10 -5.83 20.76
N PRO A 153 -7.86 -7.13 21.03
CA PRO A 153 -7.56 -8.12 20.00
C PRO A 153 -8.64 -8.19 18.91
N PHE A 154 -8.22 -8.45 17.69
CA PHE A 154 -9.11 -8.63 16.54
C PHE A 154 -8.60 -9.79 15.66
N ASP A 155 -9.49 -10.33 14.86
CA ASP A 155 -9.14 -11.33 13.85
C ASP A 155 -8.63 -10.61 12.59
N ALA A 156 -7.32 -10.72 12.34
CA ALA A 156 -6.68 -10.07 11.21
C ALA A 156 -7.18 -10.60 9.84
N ASP A 157 -7.62 -11.85 9.80
CA ASP A 157 -8.14 -12.45 8.57
C ASP A 157 -9.52 -11.87 8.23
N THR A 158 -10.37 -11.68 9.22
CA THR A 158 -11.68 -11.03 9.06
C THR A 158 -11.51 -9.58 8.61
N GLU A 159 -10.60 -8.82 9.22
CA GLU A 159 -10.35 -7.43 8.85
C GLU A 159 -9.82 -7.31 7.41
N ASN A 160 -8.93 -8.21 6.99
CA ASN A 160 -8.37 -8.21 5.64
C ASN A 160 -9.38 -8.68 4.57
N GLY A 161 -10.33 -9.55 4.93
CA GLY A 161 -11.34 -10.09 4.02
C GLY A 161 -12.46 -9.11 3.69
N ASP A 162 -13.03 -8.48 4.70
CA ASP A 162 -14.22 -7.63 4.56
C ASP A 162 -13.90 -6.14 4.42
N GLY A 163 -12.65 -5.75 4.66
CA GLY A 163 -12.19 -4.37 4.69
C GLY A 163 -12.55 -3.65 6.00
N ILE A 164 -11.97 -2.47 6.20
CA ILE A 164 -12.24 -1.65 7.37
C ILE A 164 -13.39 -0.68 7.06
N THR A 165 -14.55 -0.91 7.67
CA THR A 165 -15.73 -0.04 7.56
C THR A 165 -15.87 0.87 8.76
N LEU A 166 -16.65 1.95 8.61
CA LEU A 166 -16.96 2.84 9.73
C LEU A 166 -17.72 2.10 10.84
N GLU A 167 -18.69 1.25 10.48
CA GLU A 167 -19.46 0.45 11.43
C GLU A 167 -18.57 -0.49 12.25
N TYR A 168 -17.64 -1.18 11.59
CA TYR A 168 -16.64 -2.02 12.25
C TYR A 168 -15.80 -1.22 13.25
N VAL A 169 -15.30 -0.05 12.86
CA VAL A 169 -14.50 0.82 13.72
C VAL A 169 -15.28 1.32 14.94
N LEU A 170 -16.52 1.78 14.74
CA LEU A 170 -17.38 2.23 15.84
C LEU A 170 -17.70 1.08 16.79
N GLY A 171 -18.01 -0.10 16.28
CA GLY A 171 -18.25 -1.29 17.10
C GLY A 171 -17.04 -1.67 17.97
N ARG A 172 -15.82 -1.53 17.47
CA ARG A 172 -14.60 -1.74 18.26
C ARG A 172 -14.41 -0.66 19.34
N ILE A 173 -14.69 0.60 19.02
CA ILE A 173 -14.62 1.71 19.99
C ILE A 173 -15.62 1.47 21.13
N ASP A 174 -16.83 1.02 20.83
CA ASP A 174 -17.85 0.68 21.82
C ASP A 174 -17.42 -0.50 22.72
N GLN A 175 -16.58 -1.41 22.21
CA GLN A 175 -15.97 -2.50 22.96
C GLN A 175 -14.73 -2.09 23.76
N GLY A 176 -14.32 -0.83 23.72
CA GLY A 176 -13.18 -0.30 24.46
C GLY A 176 -11.88 -0.19 23.68
N ALA A 177 -11.90 -0.32 22.34
CA ALA A 177 -10.75 -0.02 21.51
C ALA A 177 -10.36 1.46 21.59
N ASN A 178 -9.09 1.74 21.36
CA ASN A 178 -8.62 3.14 21.35
C ASN A 178 -9.07 3.85 20.07
N MET A 179 -9.88 4.89 20.25
CA MET A 179 -10.49 5.66 19.16
C MET A 179 -9.46 6.22 18.16
N PHE A 180 -8.29 6.67 18.61
CA PHE A 180 -7.27 7.19 17.71
C PHE A 180 -6.67 6.10 16.83
N LEU A 181 -6.38 4.92 17.41
CA LEU A 181 -5.82 3.79 16.66
C LEU A 181 -6.82 3.27 15.62
N GLU A 182 -8.10 3.21 15.97
CA GLU A 182 -9.16 2.80 15.03
C GLU A 182 -9.37 3.86 13.93
N ALA A 183 -9.30 5.14 14.25
CA ALA A 183 -9.32 6.22 13.27
C ALA A 183 -8.13 6.14 12.29
N MET A 184 -6.93 5.82 12.78
CA MET A 184 -5.74 5.61 11.93
C MET A 184 -5.92 4.44 10.98
N ALA A 185 -6.48 3.33 11.44
CA ALA A 185 -6.74 2.16 10.59
C ALA A 185 -7.76 2.48 9.49
N LEU A 186 -8.88 3.12 9.85
CA LEU A 186 -9.91 3.57 8.89
C LEU A 186 -9.33 4.52 7.85
N HIS A 187 -8.55 5.53 8.29
CA HIS A 187 -7.89 6.48 7.40
C HIS A 187 -6.96 5.77 6.42
N THR A 188 -6.08 4.90 6.92
CA THR A 188 -5.09 4.22 6.08
C THR A 188 -5.76 3.33 5.04
N TYR A 189 -6.79 2.58 5.43
CA TYR A 189 -7.56 1.73 4.52
C TYR A 189 -8.27 2.57 3.45
N ALA A 190 -9.06 3.57 3.85
CA ALA A 190 -9.81 4.40 2.92
C ALA A 190 -8.88 5.19 1.98
N PHE A 191 -7.80 5.76 2.51
CA PHE A 191 -6.84 6.51 1.72
C PHE A 191 -6.08 5.63 0.71
N ALA A 192 -5.66 4.43 1.11
CA ALA A 192 -5.04 3.47 0.21
C ALA A 192 -6.00 3.02 -0.90
N THR A 193 -7.25 2.70 -0.56
CA THR A 193 -8.29 2.33 -1.52
C THR A 193 -8.50 3.43 -2.56
N MET A 194 -8.65 4.67 -2.12
CA MET A 194 -8.86 5.81 -2.99
C MET A 194 -7.69 6.06 -3.94
N ASN A 195 -6.45 6.10 -3.42
CA ASN A 195 -5.29 6.46 -4.23
C ASN A 195 -4.78 5.31 -5.10
N THR A 196 -4.79 4.08 -4.59
CA THR A 196 -4.23 2.93 -5.31
C THR A 196 -5.18 2.41 -6.38
N TYR A 197 -6.47 2.36 -6.09
CA TYR A 197 -7.45 1.72 -6.96
C TYR A 197 -8.35 2.73 -7.67
N LEU A 198 -9.06 3.59 -6.94
CA LEU A 198 -10.12 4.41 -7.52
C LEU A 198 -9.60 5.52 -8.43
N TYR A 199 -8.58 6.27 -8.01
CA TYR A 199 -7.99 7.32 -8.86
C TYR A 199 -7.23 6.74 -10.06
N GLY A 200 -6.65 5.55 -9.94
CA GLY A 200 -6.07 4.83 -11.08
C GLY A 200 -7.12 4.49 -12.14
N LEU A 201 -8.27 3.97 -11.71
CA LEU A 201 -9.39 3.70 -12.61
C LEU A 201 -9.95 4.97 -13.26
N CYS A 202 -10.02 6.09 -12.53
CA CYS A 202 -10.45 7.36 -13.13
C CYS A 202 -9.50 7.84 -14.23
N LYS A 203 -8.19 7.77 -14.04
CA LYS A 203 -7.22 8.21 -15.06
C LYS A 203 -7.36 7.39 -16.35
N SER A 204 -7.45 6.08 -16.25
CA SER A 204 -7.57 5.21 -17.42
C SER A 204 -8.91 5.33 -18.17
N VAL A 205 -9.84 6.09 -17.63
CA VAL A 205 -11.17 6.34 -18.22
C VAL A 205 -11.20 7.66 -19.00
N TYR A 206 -10.23 8.57 -18.76
CA TYR A 206 -10.16 9.89 -19.41
C TYR A 206 -9.06 9.98 -20.49
N GLU A 207 -8.23 8.95 -20.64
CA GLU A 207 -7.30 8.75 -21.75
C GLU A 207 -7.90 7.83 -22.83
#